data_e561a87208fd6831c3c8b8db455c00c1
#
_entry.id   e561a87208fd6831c3c8b8db455c00c1
#
_cell.length_a   1.000
_cell.length_b   1.000
_cell.length_c   1.000
_cell.angle_alpha   90.00
_cell.angle_beta   90.00
_cell.angle_gamma   90.00
#
_symmetry.space_group_name_H-M   'P 1'
#
loop_
_entity.id
_entity.type
_entity.pdbx_description
1 polymer ?
#
loop_
_entity_poly.entity_id
_entity_poly.type
_entity_poly.pdbx_seq_one_letter_code
_entity_poly.pdbx_strand_id
1 'polypeptide(L)'
;RAAFDIDGLGAKQVEQFYTDGWISEPADIFTLQARYGSGMQQLKNREGWGEKSAEKLFQAIEDKRKIPLSRLIFALGIRHVGEAASNLVAQHYTTWDAFEAAMAQAAPMEGPAWDDLIGVDIGTIQRHNQTGFLNKLLHHAPLTTTL
;
A
#
# COMPACT_ATOMS: atom_id res chain seq x y z
N ARG A 1 -4.50 -4.40 9.22
CA ARG A 1 -3.56 -4.82 10.29
C ARG A 1 -2.39 -5.63 9.75
N ALA A 2 -2.61 -6.66 8.96
CA ALA A 2 -1.53 -7.55 8.50
C ALA A 2 -0.54 -6.90 7.51
N ALA A 3 -0.89 -5.79 6.88
CA ALA A 3 -0.04 -5.12 5.89
C ALA A 3 0.96 -4.15 6.54
N PHE A 4 0.50 -2.98 7.00
CA PHE A 4 1.37 -1.97 7.61
C PHE A 4 1.49 -2.11 9.13
N ASP A 5 0.42 -2.52 9.82
CA ASP A 5 0.36 -2.68 11.27
C ASP A 5 0.92 -1.46 12.03
N ILE A 6 0.32 -0.30 11.80
CA ILE A 6 0.70 0.96 12.44
C ILE A 6 0.12 0.98 13.86
N ASP A 7 0.99 1.03 14.87
CA ASP A 7 0.57 1.09 16.27
C ASP A 7 -0.22 2.39 16.54
N GLY A 8 -1.33 2.26 17.26
CA GLY A 8 -2.24 3.38 17.54
C GLY A 8 -3.22 3.72 16.39
N LEU A 9 -3.13 3.07 15.25
CA LEU A 9 -4.05 3.25 14.13
C LEU A 9 -4.92 1.99 13.93
N GLY A 10 -5.91 1.82 14.78
CA GLY A 10 -6.91 0.75 14.64
C GLY A 10 -8.07 1.16 13.75
N ALA A 11 -9.01 0.24 13.51
CA ALA A 11 -10.20 0.49 12.68
C ALA A 11 -11.01 1.72 13.12
N LYS A 12 -11.17 1.89 14.43
CA LYS A 12 -11.90 3.03 15.02
C LYS A 12 -11.23 4.37 14.68
N GLN A 13 -9.91 4.45 14.78
CA GLN A 13 -9.16 5.67 14.46
C GLN A 13 -9.21 5.98 12.95
N VAL A 14 -9.08 4.96 12.11
CA VAL A 14 -9.22 5.11 10.66
C VAL A 14 -10.61 5.61 10.29
N GLU A 15 -11.66 5.01 10.83
CA GLU A 15 -13.04 5.42 10.61
C GLU A 15 -13.28 6.88 11.04
N GLN A 16 -12.77 7.25 12.22
CA GLN A 16 -12.88 8.61 12.73
C GLN A 16 -12.17 9.61 11.81
N PHE A 17 -10.93 9.34 11.43
CA PHE A 17 -10.18 10.23 10.52
C PHE A 17 -10.83 10.35 9.16
N TYR A 18 -11.42 9.26 8.65
CA TYR A 18 -12.16 9.28 7.39
C TYR A 18 -13.44 10.12 7.49
N THR A 19 -14.24 9.90 8.54
CA THR A 19 -15.50 10.64 8.78
C THR A 19 -15.25 12.13 8.97
N ASP A 20 -14.15 12.50 9.63
CA ASP A 20 -13.76 13.88 9.87
C ASP A 20 -13.07 14.55 8.66
N GLY A 21 -12.90 13.82 7.56
CA GLY A 21 -12.24 14.32 6.35
C GLY A 21 -10.73 14.52 6.49
N TRP A 22 -10.10 13.91 7.50
CA TRP A 22 -8.66 13.98 7.71
C TRP A 22 -7.89 13.04 6.78
N ILE A 23 -8.51 11.95 6.40
CA ILE A 23 -8.03 11.04 5.37
C ILE A 23 -9.16 10.72 4.41
N SER A 24 -8.86 10.53 3.14
CA SER A 24 -9.78 10.03 2.11
C SER A 24 -9.27 8.76 1.44
N GLU A 25 -7.96 8.59 1.42
CA GLU A 25 -7.29 7.42 0.85
C GLU A 25 -6.13 6.96 1.76
N PRO A 26 -5.64 5.72 1.62
CA PRO A 26 -4.59 5.19 2.49
C PRO A 26 -3.30 6.02 2.49
N ALA A 27 -2.94 6.66 1.38
CA ALA A 27 -1.76 7.51 1.28
C ALA A 27 -1.82 8.73 2.23
N ASP A 28 -3.02 9.23 2.53
CA ASP A 28 -3.22 10.38 3.41
C ASP A 28 -2.75 10.13 4.85
N ILE A 29 -2.67 8.87 5.27
CA ILE A 29 -2.14 8.49 6.59
C ILE A 29 -0.71 9.01 6.75
N PHE A 30 0.11 8.91 5.71
CA PHE A 30 1.52 9.31 5.74
C PHE A 30 1.74 10.83 5.69
N THR A 31 0.70 11.60 5.49
CA THR A 31 0.74 13.07 5.53
C THR A 31 0.08 13.67 6.78
N LEU A 32 -0.45 12.83 7.67
CA LEU A 32 -1.15 13.27 8.88
C LEU A 32 -0.29 14.18 9.77
N GLN A 33 0.98 13.83 10.00
CA GLN A 33 1.88 14.65 10.81
C GLN A 33 2.12 16.03 10.18
N ALA A 34 2.33 16.09 8.87
CA ALA A 34 2.55 17.35 8.17
C ALA A 34 1.33 18.28 8.24
N ARG A 35 0.12 17.71 8.19
CA ARG A 35 -1.14 18.48 8.18
C ARG A 35 -1.66 18.78 9.58
N TYR A 36 -1.46 17.90 10.54
CA TYR A 36 -2.09 17.94 11.85
C TYR A 36 -1.13 17.77 13.04
N GLY A 37 0.18 17.83 12.79
CA GLY A 37 1.21 17.83 13.82
C GLY A 37 1.47 19.22 14.41
N SER A 38 1.16 20.26 13.66
CA SER A 38 1.33 21.67 14.06
C SER A 38 0.23 22.54 13.47
N GLY A 39 0.23 23.83 13.80
CA GLY A 39 -0.78 24.77 13.27
C GLY A 39 -2.05 24.85 14.11
N MET A 40 -3.15 25.25 13.50
CA MET A 40 -4.42 25.51 14.21
C MET A 40 -5.19 24.23 14.54
N GLN A 41 -5.12 23.22 13.66
CA GLN A 41 -5.79 21.94 13.86
C GLN A 41 -4.74 20.87 14.15
N GLN A 42 -4.62 20.49 15.42
CA GLN A 42 -3.63 19.49 15.83
C GLN A 42 -4.33 18.26 16.39
N LEU A 43 -3.78 17.07 16.05
CA LEU A 43 -4.30 15.78 16.53
C LEU A 43 -4.36 15.72 18.06
N LYS A 44 -3.34 16.23 18.75
CA LYS A 44 -3.26 16.22 20.21
C LYS A 44 -4.38 16.97 20.91
N ASN A 45 -5.05 17.89 20.22
CA ASN A 45 -6.14 18.71 20.77
C ASN A 45 -7.52 18.08 20.54
N ARG A 46 -7.59 16.92 19.90
CA ARG A 46 -8.84 16.22 19.65
C ARG A 46 -9.27 15.39 20.84
N GLU A 47 -10.58 15.22 20.98
CA GLU A 47 -11.15 14.33 21.98
C GLU A 47 -10.59 12.89 21.82
N GLY A 48 -10.16 12.30 22.93
CA GLY A 48 -9.54 10.97 22.96
C GLY A 48 -8.05 10.95 22.56
N TRP A 49 -7.47 12.11 22.25
CA TRP A 49 -6.06 12.26 21.94
C TRP A 49 -5.35 13.19 22.92
N GLY A 50 -4.06 13.04 23.05
CA GLY A 50 -3.17 13.88 23.80
C GLY A 50 -1.82 13.97 23.12
N GLU A 51 -0.91 14.75 23.69
CA GLU A 51 0.41 14.97 23.12
C GLU A 51 1.17 13.67 22.89
N LYS A 52 1.23 12.81 23.93
CA LYS A 52 1.94 11.54 23.86
C LYS A 52 1.34 10.54 22.85
N SER A 53 0.00 10.46 22.79
CA SER A 53 -0.66 9.53 21.86
C SER A 53 -0.55 9.99 20.41
N ALA A 54 -0.62 11.29 20.15
CA ALA A 54 -0.42 11.86 18.83
C ALA A 54 1.04 11.66 18.35
N GLU A 55 2.02 11.97 19.20
CA GLU A 55 3.44 11.78 18.92
C GLU A 55 3.76 10.30 18.64
N LYS A 56 3.23 9.39 19.47
CA LYS A 56 3.41 7.95 19.28
C LYS A 56 2.83 7.46 17.95
N LEU A 57 1.65 7.95 17.56
CA LEU A 57 1.07 7.63 16.27
C LEU A 57 1.93 8.14 15.11
N PHE A 58 2.38 9.38 15.17
CA PHE A 58 3.23 9.96 14.12
C PHE A 58 4.54 9.21 13.96
N GLN A 59 5.16 8.81 15.08
CA GLN A 59 6.37 7.99 15.05
C GLN A 59 6.10 6.61 14.42
N ALA A 60 5.01 5.96 14.80
CA ALA A 60 4.62 4.66 14.24
C ALA A 60 4.36 4.73 12.72
N ILE A 61 3.79 5.84 12.24
CA ILE A 61 3.61 6.10 10.81
C ILE A 61 4.97 6.26 10.12
N GLU A 62 5.87 7.05 10.70
CA GLU A 62 7.20 7.28 10.15
C GLU A 62 8.02 6.00 10.05
N ASP A 63 7.96 5.14 11.06
CA ASP A 63 8.64 3.84 11.08
C ASP A 63 8.16 2.91 9.95
N LYS A 64 6.92 3.10 9.47
CA LYS A 64 6.33 2.30 8.38
C LYS A 64 6.53 2.90 6.98
N ARG A 65 7.23 4.03 6.85
CA ARG A 65 7.57 4.56 5.52
C ARG A 65 8.53 3.67 4.74
N LYS A 66 9.34 2.88 5.47
CA LYS A 66 10.24 1.89 4.89
C LYS A 66 9.75 0.50 5.26
N ILE A 67 9.11 -0.15 4.33
CA ILE A 67 8.60 -1.50 4.49
C ILE A 67 9.08 -2.40 3.34
N PRO A 68 9.14 -3.73 3.55
CA PRO A 68 9.41 -4.67 2.48
C PRO A 68 8.40 -4.52 1.33
N LEU A 69 8.85 -4.67 0.09
CA LEU A 69 8.02 -4.58 -1.11
C LEU A 69 6.78 -5.50 -1.02
N SER A 70 6.94 -6.71 -0.49
CA SER A 70 5.84 -7.65 -0.29
C SER A 70 4.73 -7.09 0.61
N ARG A 71 5.10 -6.35 1.64
CA ARG A 71 4.14 -5.69 2.54
C ARG A 71 3.41 -4.55 1.84
N LEU A 72 4.11 -3.77 1.03
CA LEU A 72 3.51 -2.70 0.25
C LEU A 72 2.49 -3.26 -0.75
N ILE A 73 2.85 -4.27 -1.53
CA ILE A 73 1.95 -4.92 -2.49
C ILE A 73 0.73 -5.49 -1.78
N PHE A 74 0.92 -6.16 -0.63
CA PHE A 74 -0.18 -6.68 0.17
C PHE A 74 -1.10 -5.57 0.71
N ALA A 75 -0.51 -4.44 1.13
CA ALA A 75 -1.24 -3.28 1.65
C ALA A 75 -2.15 -2.62 0.62
N LEU A 76 -1.83 -2.70 -0.67
CA LEU A 76 -2.68 -2.18 -1.75
C LEU A 76 -4.05 -2.87 -1.80
N GLY A 77 -4.21 -4.02 -1.15
CA GLY A 77 -5.49 -4.71 -1.06
C GLY A 77 -6.02 -5.20 -2.41
N ILE A 78 -5.10 -5.51 -3.33
CA ILE A 78 -5.45 -5.97 -4.68
C ILE A 78 -6.22 -7.27 -4.56
N ARG A 79 -7.40 -7.30 -5.15
CA ARG A 79 -8.28 -8.48 -5.07
C ARG A 79 -7.57 -9.72 -5.61
N HIS A 80 -7.63 -10.82 -4.86
CA HIS A 80 -6.95 -12.09 -5.12
C HIS A 80 -5.42 -12.07 -4.98
N VAL A 81 -4.82 -10.96 -4.53
CA VAL A 81 -3.40 -10.87 -4.20
C VAL A 81 -3.25 -10.88 -2.68
N GLY A 82 -3.08 -12.07 -2.15
CA GLY A 82 -2.81 -12.28 -0.73
C GLY A 82 -1.33 -12.18 -0.38
N GLU A 83 -0.99 -12.52 0.85
CA GLU A 83 0.38 -12.45 1.36
C GLU A 83 1.35 -13.31 0.55
N ALA A 84 0.97 -14.56 0.21
CA ALA A 84 1.81 -15.46 -0.57
C ALA A 84 2.12 -14.92 -1.97
N ALA A 85 1.09 -14.43 -2.69
CA ALA A 85 1.25 -13.84 -4.01
C ALA A 85 2.10 -12.56 -3.95
N SER A 86 1.91 -11.72 -2.94
CA SER A 86 2.70 -10.51 -2.72
C SER A 86 4.18 -10.82 -2.49
N ASN A 87 4.48 -11.90 -1.75
CA ASN A 87 5.86 -12.35 -1.54
C ASN A 87 6.51 -12.81 -2.84
N LEU A 88 5.82 -13.59 -3.66
CA LEU A 88 6.33 -14.05 -4.96
C LEU A 88 6.63 -12.89 -5.91
N VAL A 89 5.70 -11.94 -6.02
CA VAL A 89 5.87 -10.74 -6.85
C VAL A 89 7.06 -9.91 -6.36
N ALA A 90 7.19 -9.72 -5.04
CA ALA A 90 8.30 -8.98 -4.46
C ALA A 90 9.66 -9.67 -4.67
N GLN A 91 9.71 -10.99 -4.61
CA GLN A 91 10.93 -11.75 -4.92
C GLN A 91 11.35 -11.61 -6.38
N HIS A 92 10.40 -11.55 -7.30
CA HIS A 92 10.68 -11.42 -8.71
C HIS A 92 11.18 -10.02 -9.08
N TYR A 93 10.47 -8.97 -8.67
CA TYR A 93 10.80 -7.58 -9.04
C TYR A 93 11.82 -6.92 -8.14
N THR A 94 11.97 -7.38 -6.91
CA THR A 94 12.93 -6.91 -5.87
C THR A 94 12.76 -5.46 -5.43
N THR A 95 12.40 -4.54 -6.33
CA THR A 95 12.19 -3.12 -6.04
C THR A 95 10.81 -2.64 -6.50
N TRP A 96 10.31 -1.59 -5.87
CA TRP A 96 9.07 -0.94 -6.30
C TRP A 96 9.16 -0.41 -7.73
N ASP A 97 10.26 0.25 -8.06
CA ASP A 97 10.45 0.84 -9.38
C ASP A 97 10.42 -0.20 -10.51
N ALA A 98 11.03 -1.37 -10.28
CA ALA A 98 10.98 -2.48 -11.24
C ALA A 98 9.56 -3.03 -11.38
N PHE A 99 8.83 -3.18 -10.28
CA PHE A 99 7.43 -3.62 -10.29
C PHE A 99 6.53 -2.61 -11.02
N GLU A 100 6.64 -1.33 -10.68
CA GLU A 100 5.86 -0.25 -11.30
C GLU A 100 6.12 -0.16 -12.81
N ALA A 101 7.38 -0.21 -13.23
CA ALA A 101 7.78 -0.19 -14.63
C ALA A 101 7.20 -1.38 -15.42
N ALA A 102 7.25 -2.59 -14.84
CA ALA A 102 6.67 -3.78 -15.42
C ALA A 102 5.15 -3.67 -15.57
N MET A 103 4.46 -3.15 -14.54
CA MET A 103 3.01 -2.95 -14.60
C MET A 103 2.62 -1.91 -15.66
N ALA A 104 3.39 -0.83 -15.78
CA ALA A 104 3.16 0.20 -16.81
C ALA A 104 3.35 -0.34 -18.22
N GLN A 105 4.35 -1.21 -18.45
CA GLN A 105 4.54 -1.90 -19.73
C GLN A 105 3.44 -2.90 -20.02
N ALA A 106 2.96 -3.61 -19.02
CA ALA A 106 1.94 -4.63 -19.15
C ALA A 106 0.56 -4.05 -19.45
N ALA A 107 0.26 -2.83 -18.99
CA ALA A 107 -1.05 -2.20 -19.13
C ALA A 107 -1.65 -2.25 -20.55
N PRO A 108 -0.90 -1.97 -21.62
CA PRO A 108 -1.40 -2.02 -22.99
C PRO A 108 -1.32 -3.40 -23.65
N MET A 109 -0.76 -4.42 -22.96
CA MET A 109 -0.49 -5.74 -23.55
C MET A 109 -1.66 -6.69 -23.35
N GLU A 110 -1.84 -7.61 -24.30
CA GLU A 110 -2.81 -8.70 -24.24
C GLU A 110 -2.16 -10.03 -24.69
N GLY A 111 -2.68 -11.16 -24.17
CA GLY A 111 -2.28 -12.49 -24.61
C GLY A 111 -0.87 -12.91 -24.20
N PRO A 112 -0.15 -13.66 -25.06
CA PRO A 112 1.14 -14.29 -24.70
C PRO A 112 2.24 -13.32 -24.26
N ALA A 113 2.22 -12.07 -24.70
CA ALA A 113 3.21 -11.07 -24.31
C ALA A 113 3.28 -10.82 -22.77
N TRP A 114 2.21 -11.14 -22.05
CA TRP A 114 2.18 -11.07 -20.59
C TRP A 114 3.09 -12.09 -19.95
N ASP A 115 3.13 -13.30 -20.49
CA ASP A 115 3.95 -14.39 -19.96
C ASP A 115 5.45 -14.05 -20.10
N ASP A 116 5.83 -13.41 -21.20
CA ASP A 116 7.22 -13.00 -21.44
C ASP A 116 7.66 -11.86 -20.52
N LEU A 117 6.74 -10.96 -20.18
CA LEU A 117 7.05 -9.82 -19.31
C LEU A 117 7.29 -10.23 -17.86
N ILE A 118 6.56 -11.21 -17.37
CA ILE A 118 6.64 -11.65 -15.97
C ILE A 118 7.77 -12.65 -15.77
N GLY A 119 8.19 -13.35 -16.83
CA GLY A 119 9.13 -14.46 -16.75
C GLY A 119 8.51 -15.73 -16.17
N VAL A 120 9.10 -16.84 -16.54
CA VAL A 120 8.59 -18.21 -16.20
C VAL A 120 8.71 -18.54 -14.73
N ASP A 121 9.52 -17.80 -13.98
CA ASP A 121 9.89 -18.11 -12.59
C ASP A 121 8.88 -17.66 -11.52
N ILE A 122 7.83 -16.98 -11.89
CA ILE A 122 6.65 -16.86 -11.01
C ILE A 122 5.83 -18.16 -11.10
N GLY A 123 6.53 -19.26 -11.03
CA GLY A 123 6.03 -20.60 -11.35
C GLY A 123 4.92 -21.15 -10.48
N THR A 124 4.45 -20.41 -9.50
CA THR A 124 3.29 -20.74 -8.67
C THR A 124 2.05 -19.93 -9.03
N ILE A 125 2.19 -18.88 -9.81
CA ILE A 125 1.04 -18.21 -10.40
C ILE A 125 0.74 -18.96 -11.69
N GLN A 126 -0.17 -19.90 -11.63
CA GLN A 126 -0.55 -20.75 -12.75
C GLN A 126 -0.77 -19.90 -14.00
N ARG A 127 -0.21 -20.31 -15.14
CA ARG A 127 -0.24 -19.58 -16.41
C ARG A 127 -1.63 -19.02 -16.79
N HIS A 128 -2.69 -19.75 -16.51
CA HIS A 128 -4.06 -19.31 -16.78
C HIS A 128 -4.55 -18.19 -15.85
N ASN A 129 -3.85 -17.92 -14.73
CA ASN A 129 -4.16 -16.83 -13.81
C ASN A 129 -3.27 -15.59 -14.01
N GLN A 130 -2.18 -15.69 -14.76
CA GLN A 130 -1.22 -14.60 -14.92
C GLN A 130 -1.85 -13.38 -15.56
N THR A 131 -2.53 -13.54 -16.68
CA THR A 131 -3.23 -12.44 -17.38
C THR A 131 -4.29 -11.80 -16.48
N GLY A 132 -5.09 -12.62 -15.80
CA GLY A 132 -6.08 -12.13 -14.85
C GLY A 132 -5.47 -11.44 -13.62
N PHE A 133 -4.33 -11.90 -13.16
CA PHE A 133 -3.59 -11.34 -12.05
C PHE A 133 -3.07 -9.93 -12.38
N LEU A 134 -2.40 -9.76 -13.51
CA LEU A 134 -1.85 -8.47 -13.93
C LEU A 134 -2.96 -7.45 -14.26
N ASN A 135 -4.03 -7.87 -14.94
CA ASN A 135 -5.18 -7.00 -15.14
C ASN A 135 -5.76 -6.50 -13.82
N LYS A 136 -5.82 -7.35 -12.81
CA LYS A 136 -6.29 -6.95 -11.48
C LYS A 136 -5.32 -5.98 -10.79
N LEU A 137 -4.02 -6.19 -10.91
CA LEU A 137 -3.01 -5.25 -10.42
C LEU A 137 -3.18 -3.87 -11.06
N LEU A 138 -3.33 -3.80 -12.36
CA LEU A 138 -3.47 -2.55 -13.11
C LEU A 138 -4.76 -1.80 -12.79
N HIS A 139 -5.86 -2.51 -12.57
CA HIS A 139 -7.13 -1.88 -12.24
C HIS A 139 -7.23 -1.39 -10.79
N HIS A 140 -6.44 -1.95 -9.87
CA HIS A 140 -6.54 -1.68 -8.45
C HIS A 140 -5.31 -0.98 -7.84
N ALA A 141 -4.22 -0.88 -8.59
CA ALA A 141 -3.06 -0.09 -8.19
C ALA A 141 -3.06 1.25 -8.94
N PRO A 142 -3.64 2.32 -8.40
CA PRO A 142 -3.32 3.64 -8.90
C PRO A 142 -1.83 3.84 -8.64
N LEU A 143 -1.06 3.92 -9.73
CA LEU A 143 0.38 4.09 -9.76
C LEU A 143 0.78 5.51 -9.30
N THR A 144 0.40 5.88 -8.11
CA THR A 144 0.82 7.13 -7.50
C THR A 144 1.20 6.85 -6.06
N THR A 145 2.35 6.28 -5.89
CA THR A 145 2.93 6.16 -4.57
C THR A 145 4.28 6.81 -4.54
N THR A 146 4.30 8.01 -4.05
CA THR A 146 5.40 8.52 -3.26
C THR A 146 5.14 8.03 -1.82
N LEU A 147 5.62 6.87 -1.48
CA LEU A 147 5.83 6.46 -0.10
C LEU A 147 7.23 6.89 0.33
#